data_fdb8fd70b77dbdc57cc1c457d3e4f3e6
#
_entry.id   fdb8fd70b77dbdc57cc1c457d3e4f3e6
#
_cell.length_a   1.000
_cell.length_b   1.000
_cell.length_c   1.000
_cell.angle_alpha   90.00
_cell.angle_beta   90.00
_cell.angle_gamma   90.00
#
_symmetry.space_group_name_H-M   'P 1'
#
loop_
_entity.id
_entity.type
_entity.pdbx_description
1 polymer ?
#
loop_
_entity_poly.entity_id
_entity_poly.type
_entity_poly.pdbx_seq_one_letter_code
_entity_poly.pdbx_strand_id
1 'polypeptide(L)'
;LKSFDGGLSFSDTIRVSENNPSHKYRMGNIKIDYNGNPIVNYMQYLLNWTEPKQMVNRSINFGDSFLGGIEASQSAPGEPCDCCKASLVLDNDDIFLLFRNNNSNERNSYVSKSVDGGLTFNLVNDIDDYDWMVNGCPATGPLGVVYSDSLLIVRRSGATGNDEIVYNKINKVDLNYSYTRNIDP
;
A
#
# COMPACT_ATOMS: atom_id res chain seq x y z
N LEU A 1 -20.36 -2.44 0.35
CA LEU A 1 -21.63 -1.83 0.72
C LEU A 1 -21.56 -0.33 0.51
N LYS A 2 -22.67 0.30 0.09
CA LYS A 2 -22.84 1.74 0.01
C LYS A 2 -24.06 2.18 0.83
N SER A 3 -23.99 3.37 1.42
CA SER A 3 -25.13 4.04 2.01
C SER A 3 -25.42 5.32 1.23
N PHE A 4 -26.68 5.62 1.02
CA PHE A 4 -27.16 6.83 0.36
C PHE A 4 -27.97 7.74 1.31
N ASP A 5 -28.08 7.35 2.57
CA ASP A 5 -28.90 7.96 3.62
C ASP A 5 -28.14 8.24 4.93
N GLY A 6 -26.82 8.46 4.82
CA GLY A 6 -25.99 8.77 5.97
C GLY A 6 -25.67 7.55 6.88
N GLY A 7 -25.78 6.34 6.34
CA GLY A 7 -25.46 5.11 7.08
C GLY A 7 -26.67 4.45 7.75
N LEU A 8 -27.89 4.91 7.47
CA LEU A 8 -29.11 4.31 8.01
C LEU A 8 -29.47 2.98 7.32
N SER A 9 -29.13 2.88 6.02
CA SER A 9 -29.25 1.65 5.24
C SER A 9 -28.04 1.44 4.33
N PHE A 10 -27.85 0.20 3.86
CA PHE A 10 -26.74 -0.17 2.99
C PHE A 10 -27.22 -1.01 1.82
N SER A 11 -26.57 -0.83 0.67
CA SER A 11 -26.75 -1.66 -0.53
C SER A 11 -26.35 -3.12 -0.27
N ASP A 12 -26.59 -3.96 -1.28
CA ASP A 12 -25.96 -5.27 -1.35
C ASP A 12 -24.44 -5.17 -1.39
N THR A 13 -23.76 -6.28 -1.08
CA THR A 13 -22.30 -6.37 -1.12
C THR A 13 -21.77 -6.19 -2.54
N ILE A 14 -20.76 -5.34 -2.68
CA ILE A 14 -20.03 -5.14 -3.92
C ILE A 14 -18.67 -5.80 -3.77
N ARG A 15 -18.34 -6.71 -4.67
CA ARG A 15 -17.07 -7.40 -4.64
C ARG A 15 -15.97 -6.51 -5.23
N VAL A 16 -14.86 -6.38 -4.50
CA VAL A 16 -13.68 -5.61 -4.91
C VAL A 16 -12.62 -6.51 -5.55
N SER A 17 -12.35 -7.67 -4.94
CA SER A 17 -11.38 -8.62 -5.44
C SER A 17 -11.96 -9.49 -6.55
N GLU A 18 -11.10 -10.14 -7.33
CA GLU A 18 -11.53 -11.15 -8.29
C GLU A 18 -12.27 -12.31 -7.62
N ASN A 19 -13.23 -12.89 -8.33
CA ASN A 19 -13.91 -14.11 -7.90
C ASN A 19 -13.07 -15.34 -8.28
N ASN A 20 -11.92 -15.51 -7.64
CA ASN A 20 -11.03 -16.63 -7.90
C ASN A 20 -11.00 -17.57 -6.68
N PRO A 21 -11.50 -18.81 -6.82
CA PRO A 21 -11.53 -19.77 -5.72
C PRO A 21 -10.14 -20.26 -5.28
N SER A 22 -9.11 -20.02 -6.09
CA SER A 22 -7.72 -20.37 -5.76
C SER A 22 -7.01 -19.32 -4.90
N HIS A 23 -7.66 -18.19 -4.61
CA HIS A 23 -7.06 -17.09 -3.85
C HIS A 23 -7.80 -16.78 -2.56
N LYS A 24 -7.05 -16.22 -1.60
CA LYS A 24 -7.54 -15.60 -0.38
C LYS A 24 -7.19 -14.12 -0.36
N TYR A 25 -7.99 -13.31 0.32
CA TYR A 25 -7.85 -11.86 0.36
C TYR A 25 -8.00 -11.34 1.79
N ARG A 26 -7.14 -10.38 2.17
CA ARG A 26 -7.20 -9.73 3.49
C ARG A 26 -6.55 -8.35 3.47
N MET A 27 -6.60 -7.65 4.59
CA MET A 27 -5.91 -6.37 4.83
C MET A 27 -6.32 -5.24 3.88
N GLY A 28 -7.62 -5.16 3.57
CA GLY A 28 -8.14 -4.09 2.71
C GLY A 28 -8.01 -2.70 3.34
N ASN A 29 -7.73 -1.72 2.50
CA ASN A 29 -7.83 -0.30 2.81
C ASN A 29 -8.47 0.42 1.62
N ILE A 30 -9.13 1.56 1.85
CA ILE A 30 -9.88 2.29 0.85
C ILE A 30 -9.55 3.79 0.93
N LYS A 31 -9.46 4.40 -0.25
CA LYS A 31 -9.42 5.84 -0.44
C LYS A 31 -10.43 6.22 -1.52
N ILE A 32 -10.84 7.47 -1.54
CA ILE A 32 -11.71 8.03 -2.58
C ILE A 32 -10.87 9.01 -3.40
N ASP A 33 -10.91 8.87 -4.73
CA ASP A 33 -10.23 9.78 -5.64
C ASP A 33 -11.00 11.13 -5.75
N TYR A 34 -10.42 12.11 -6.44
CA TYR A 34 -11.03 13.43 -6.61
C TYR A 34 -12.31 13.42 -7.45
N ASN A 35 -12.60 12.33 -8.18
CA ASN A 35 -13.85 12.12 -8.92
C ASN A 35 -14.93 11.41 -8.08
N GLY A 36 -14.63 11.05 -6.82
CA GLY A 36 -15.55 10.33 -5.95
C GLY A 36 -15.52 8.81 -6.13
N ASN A 37 -14.55 8.27 -6.85
CA ASN A 37 -14.43 6.83 -7.06
C ASN A 37 -13.55 6.16 -5.98
N PRO A 38 -13.97 5.03 -5.44
CA PRO A 38 -13.14 4.27 -4.50
C PRO A 38 -11.97 3.57 -5.21
N ILE A 39 -10.81 3.69 -4.57
CA ILE A 39 -9.61 2.91 -4.86
C ILE A 39 -9.30 2.08 -3.63
N VAL A 40 -9.14 0.77 -3.80
CA VAL A 40 -8.95 -0.19 -2.73
C VAL A 40 -7.64 -0.93 -2.94
N ASN A 41 -6.78 -0.98 -1.92
CA ASN A 41 -5.73 -1.98 -1.89
C ASN A 41 -6.12 -3.14 -0.97
N TYR A 42 -5.62 -4.30 -1.28
CA TYR A 42 -5.78 -5.51 -0.48
C TYR A 42 -4.61 -6.47 -0.75
N MET A 43 -4.40 -7.38 0.18
CA MET A 43 -3.42 -8.44 0.00
C MET A 43 -4.11 -9.70 -0.54
N GLN A 44 -3.54 -10.27 -1.61
CA GLN A 44 -3.94 -11.53 -2.24
C GLN A 44 -2.92 -12.62 -1.88
N TYR A 45 -3.38 -13.85 -1.71
CA TYR A 45 -2.58 -15.04 -1.43
C TYR A 45 -3.11 -16.23 -2.21
N LEU A 46 -2.29 -17.26 -2.37
CA LEU A 46 -2.78 -18.60 -2.68
C LEU A 46 -3.55 -19.19 -1.49
N LEU A 47 -4.29 -20.29 -1.72
CA LEU A 47 -5.12 -20.94 -0.69
C LEU A 47 -4.34 -21.38 0.55
N ASN A 48 -3.07 -21.70 0.42
CA ASN A 48 -2.17 -22.10 1.49
C ASN A 48 -1.49 -20.91 2.21
N TRP A 49 -1.92 -19.67 1.91
CA TRP A 49 -1.37 -18.43 2.45
C TRP A 49 0.07 -18.10 2.00
N THR A 50 0.50 -18.63 0.87
CA THR A 50 1.77 -18.28 0.21
C THR A 50 1.57 -17.27 -0.91
N GLU A 51 2.66 -16.78 -1.46
CA GLU A 51 2.71 -15.81 -2.56
C GLU A 51 1.87 -14.55 -2.29
N PRO A 52 2.16 -13.83 -1.21
CA PRO A 52 1.47 -12.58 -0.93
C PRO A 52 1.74 -11.55 -2.02
N LYS A 53 0.69 -10.84 -2.43
CA LYS A 53 0.74 -9.76 -3.42
C LYS A 53 -0.05 -8.57 -2.91
N GLN A 54 0.50 -7.37 -3.04
CA GLN A 54 -0.27 -6.15 -2.81
C GLN A 54 -1.02 -5.78 -4.09
N MET A 55 -2.33 -5.86 -4.04
CA MET A 55 -3.22 -5.55 -5.14
C MET A 55 -3.85 -4.18 -4.95
N VAL A 56 -4.01 -3.43 -6.04
CA VAL A 56 -4.80 -2.21 -6.08
C VAL A 56 -5.91 -2.38 -7.10
N ASN A 57 -7.14 -2.05 -6.74
CA ASN A 57 -8.28 -2.07 -7.66
C ASN A 57 -9.07 -0.77 -7.52
N ARG A 58 -9.56 -0.24 -8.65
CA ARG A 58 -10.31 1.00 -8.70
C ARG A 58 -11.69 0.82 -9.31
N SER A 59 -12.60 1.67 -8.89
CA SER A 59 -13.87 1.91 -9.55
C SER A 59 -13.78 3.15 -10.44
N ILE A 60 -14.64 3.23 -11.44
CA ILE A 60 -14.88 4.42 -12.29
C ILE A 60 -16.35 4.83 -12.29
N ASN A 61 -17.16 4.24 -11.42
CA ASN A 61 -18.61 4.42 -11.35
C ASN A 61 -19.07 4.48 -9.87
N PHE A 62 -18.34 5.25 -9.06
CA PHE A 62 -18.65 5.48 -7.65
C PHE A 62 -18.74 4.20 -6.81
N GLY A 63 -18.01 3.14 -7.21
CA GLY A 63 -17.97 1.87 -6.52
C GLY A 63 -19.14 0.92 -6.84
N ASP A 64 -19.87 1.12 -7.92
CA ASP A 64 -20.88 0.15 -8.39
C ASP A 64 -20.24 -1.12 -8.92
N SER A 65 -19.04 -0.98 -9.49
CA SER A 65 -18.18 -2.10 -9.87
C SER A 65 -16.69 -1.70 -9.79
N PHE A 66 -15.82 -2.69 -9.86
CA PHE A 66 -14.37 -2.53 -9.87
C PHE A 66 -13.78 -3.15 -11.14
N LEU A 67 -12.70 -2.54 -11.68
CA LEU A 67 -12.15 -2.89 -13.00
C LEU A 67 -11.38 -4.22 -12.99
N GLY A 68 -10.70 -4.53 -11.92
CA GLY A 68 -9.79 -5.67 -11.77
C GLY A 68 -8.55 -5.27 -10.96
N GLY A 69 -8.03 -6.19 -10.18
CA GLY A 69 -6.86 -5.94 -9.33
C GLY A 69 -5.57 -5.91 -10.14
N ILE A 70 -4.76 -4.89 -9.93
CA ILE A 70 -3.40 -4.76 -10.47
C ILE A 70 -2.41 -5.04 -9.34
N GLU A 71 -1.40 -5.86 -9.58
CA GLU A 71 -0.34 -6.12 -8.62
C GLU A 71 0.60 -4.90 -8.54
N ALA A 72 0.54 -4.20 -7.42
CA ALA A 72 1.34 -2.99 -7.19
C ALA A 72 2.72 -3.29 -6.57
N SER A 73 2.96 -4.51 -6.12
CA SER A 73 4.22 -4.94 -5.50
C SER A 73 5.19 -5.65 -6.45
N GLN A 74 4.79 -5.92 -7.69
CA GLN A 74 5.52 -6.84 -8.58
C GLN A 74 6.96 -6.41 -8.90
N SER A 75 7.28 -5.12 -8.82
CA SER A 75 8.63 -4.61 -9.11
C SER A 75 9.54 -4.53 -7.87
N ALA A 76 9.03 -4.83 -6.68
CA ALA A 76 9.84 -4.94 -5.46
C ALA A 76 10.54 -6.32 -5.39
N PRO A 77 11.74 -6.41 -4.82
CA PRO A 77 12.43 -7.68 -4.63
C PRO A 77 11.71 -8.55 -3.58
N GLY A 78 11.75 -9.87 -3.73
CA GLY A 78 11.10 -10.77 -2.78
C GLY A 78 9.58 -10.71 -2.86
N GLU A 79 8.89 -10.58 -1.72
CA GLU A 79 7.43 -10.55 -1.62
C GLU A 79 6.95 -9.56 -0.55
N PRO A 80 5.72 -9.03 -0.61
CA PRO A 80 5.19 -8.21 0.48
C PRO A 80 5.14 -8.97 1.80
N CYS A 81 5.39 -8.26 2.91
CA CYS A 81 5.24 -8.82 4.25
C CYS A 81 3.77 -9.22 4.50
N ASP A 82 3.53 -10.51 4.66
CA ASP A 82 2.21 -11.16 4.71
C ASP A 82 1.31 -10.75 5.89
N CYS A 83 1.88 -10.07 6.87
CA CYS A 83 1.22 -9.65 8.10
C CYS A 83 1.22 -8.12 8.31
N CYS A 84 1.76 -7.34 7.35
CA CYS A 84 1.87 -5.90 7.45
C CYS A 84 0.85 -5.21 6.53
N LYS A 85 0.03 -4.35 7.12
CA LYS A 85 -0.99 -3.60 6.37
C LYS A 85 -0.33 -2.52 5.52
N ALA A 86 -0.65 -2.47 4.23
CA ALA A 86 -0.24 -1.38 3.35
C ALA A 86 -1.16 -0.16 3.45
N SER A 87 -0.71 0.99 2.99
CA SER A 87 -1.51 2.21 2.91
C SER A 87 -1.48 2.84 1.52
N LEU A 88 -2.61 3.46 1.13
CA LEU A 88 -2.75 4.23 -0.09
C LEU A 88 -2.62 5.72 0.20
N VAL A 89 -1.92 6.42 -0.69
CA VAL A 89 -1.90 7.88 -0.76
C VAL A 89 -2.27 8.28 -2.18
N LEU A 90 -3.16 9.25 -2.34
CA LEU A 90 -3.64 9.73 -3.63
C LEU A 90 -3.24 11.19 -3.83
N ASP A 91 -2.81 11.52 -5.05
CA ASP A 91 -2.53 12.87 -5.50
C ASP A 91 -2.96 13.01 -6.97
N ASN A 92 -4.21 13.42 -7.20
CA ASN A 92 -4.88 13.39 -8.50
C ASN A 92 -4.84 11.97 -9.11
N ASP A 93 -4.22 11.78 -10.27
CA ASP A 93 -4.07 10.48 -10.93
C ASP A 93 -2.88 9.66 -10.39
N ASP A 94 -2.00 10.29 -9.60
CA ASP A 94 -0.90 9.60 -8.94
C ASP A 94 -1.41 8.80 -7.73
N ILE A 95 -1.09 7.51 -7.71
CA ILE A 95 -1.40 6.61 -6.60
C ILE A 95 -0.10 6.05 -6.04
N PHE A 96 0.10 6.24 -4.75
CA PHE A 96 1.24 5.66 -4.03
C PHE A 96 0.72 4.55 -3.12
N LEU A 97 1.29 3.37 -3.26
CA LEU A 97 1.10 2.27 -2.32
C LEU A 97 2.35 2.15 -1.44
N LEU A 98 2.16 2.35 -0.15
CA LEU A 98 3.22 2.19 0.84
C LEU A 98 3.04 0.83 1.50
N PHE A 99 4.07 0.00 1.48
CA PHE A 99 3.99 -1.35 2.05
C PHE A 99 5.34 -1.79 2.63
N ARG A 100 5.29 -2.75 3.54
CA ARG A 100 6.47 -3.44 4.02
C ARG A 100 6.71 -4.67 3.16
N ASN A 101 7.97 -4.90 2.82
CA ASN A 101 8.39 -6.05 2.03
C ASN A 101 9.02 -7.14 2.92
N ASN A 102 9.32 -8.28 2.32
CA ASN A 102 10.05 -9.40 2.88
C ASN A 102 10.95 -9.99 1.79
N ASN A 103 12.21 -9.61 1.82
CA ASN A 103 13.22 -10.18 0.96
C ASN A 103 14.21 -10.99 1.81
N SER A 104 13.93 -12.29 2.00
CA SER A 104 14.76 -13.17 2.84
C SER A 104 14.97 -12.65 4.28
N ASN A 105 13.89 -12.22 4.93
CA ASN A 105 13.84 -11.57 6.25
C ASN A 105 14.33 -10.12 6.33
N GLU A 106 14.76 -9.52 5.23
CA GLU A 106 14.87 -8.08 5.12
C GLU A 106 13.46 -7.48 5.06
N ARG A 107 13.12 -6.64 6.04
CA ARG A 107 11.76 -6.10 6.26
C ARG A 107 11.69 -4.61 5.97
N ASN A 108 12.29 -4.18 4.87
CA ASN A 108 12.28 -2.80 4.45
C ASN A 108 10.89 -2.33 3.98
N SER A 109 10.69 -1.04 4.05
CA SER A 109 9.48 -0.37 3.58
C SER A 109 9.68 0.11 2.15
N TYR A 110 8.65 -0.06 1.33
CA TYR A 110 8.67 0.30 -0.09
C TYR A 110 7.53 1.26 -0.41
N VAL A 111 7.76 2.07 -1.41
CA VAL A 111 6.73 2.83 -2.10
C VAL A 111 6.65 2.37 -3.54
N SER A 112 5.43 2.07 -3.99
CA SER A 112 5.12 1.80 -5.40
C SER A 112 4.22 2.89 -5.93
N LYS A 113 4.48 3.38 -7.15
CA LYS A 113 3.76 4.50 -7.76
C LYS A 113 3.11 4.11 -9.07
N SER A 114 1.86 4.53 -9.22
CA SER A 114 1.12 4.64 -10.48
C SER A 114 0.98 6.10 -10.86
N VAL A 115 1.06 6.42 -12.14
CA VAL A 115 0.81 7.76 -12.72
C VAL A 115 -0.39 7.78 -13.67
N ASP A 116 -1.14 6.68 -13.73
CA ASP A 116 -2.26 6.46 -14.65
C ASP A 116 -3.55 6.05 -13.93
N GLY A 117 -3.69 6.51 -12.69
CA GLY A 117 -4.87 6.23 -11.86
C GLY A 117 -4.97 4.77 -11.41
N GLY A 118 -3.86 4.05 -11.29
CA GLY A 118 -3.82 2.67 -10.79
C GLY A 118 -3.96 1.59 -11.84
N LEU A 119 -3.74 1.91 -13.12
CA LEU A 119 -3.73 0.91 -14.20
C LEU A 119 -2.40 0.19 -14.30
N THR A 120 -1.29 0.86 -13.95
CA THR A 120 0.04 0.25 -13.85
C THR A 120 0.82 0.79 -12.64
N PHE A 121 1.75 -0.02 -12.12
CA PHE A 121 2.68 0.35 -11.05
C PHE A 121 4.09 -0.02 -11.49
N ASN A 122 4.78 0.93 -12.13
CA ASN A 122 6.07 0.69 -12.77
C ASN A 122 7.25 1.31 -12.01
N LEU A 123 7.00 2.20 -11.06
CA LEU A 123 8.02 2.83 -10.24
C LEU A 123 7.92 2.33 -8.81
N VAL A 124 8.98 1.69 -8.34
CA VAL A 124 9.09 1.16 -6.97
C VAL A 124 10.42 1.59 -6.38
N ASN A 125 10.41 2.02 -5.13
CA ASN A 125 11.65 2.37 -4.42
C ASN A 125 11.61 1.88 -2.97
N ASP A 126 12.77 1.43 -2.47
CA ASP A 126 13.03 1.21 -1.06
C ASP A 126 13.19 2.57 -0.35
N ILE A 127 12.58 2.72 0.81
CA ILE A 127 12.59 3.96 1.58
C ILE A 127 13.29 3.81 2.94
N ASP A 128 13.95 2.69 3.15
CA ASP A 128 14.77 2.45 4.34
C ASP A 128 16.24 2.83 4.06
N ASP A 129 16.89 3.51 5.00
CA ASP A 129 18.32 3.88 4.92
C ASP A 129 19.23 2.69 5.29
N TYR A 130 18.71 1.78 6.09
CA TYR A 130 19.41 0.62 6.61
C TYR A 130 18.47 -0.58 6.55
N ASP A 131 19.01 -1.74 6.14
CA ASP A 131 18.24 -2.96 6.05
C ASP A 131 17.80 -3.45 7.43
N TRP A 132 16.50 -3.63 7.59
CA TRP A 132 15.95 -4.17 8.82
C TRP A 132 15.82 -5.70 8.72
N MET A 133 16.85 -6.39 9.18
CA MET A 133 16.88 -7.86 9.22
C MET A 133 16.13 -8.37 10.45
N VAL A 134 14.96 -8.99 10.26
CA VAL A 134 14.19 -9.58 11.36
C VAL A 134 13.49 -10.87 10.94
N ASN A 135 13.80 -11.96 11.66
CA ASN A 135 13.11 -13.23 11.50
C ASN A 135 11.78 -13.20 12.28
N GLY A 136 10.79 -12.54 11.71
CA GLY A 136 9.49 -12.36 12.35
C GLY A 136 8.63 -11.32 11.63
N CYS A 137 7.44 -11.07 12.18
CA CYS A 137 6.52 -10.09 11.64
C CYS A 137 6.60 -8.77 12.41
N PRO A 138 6.98 -7.65 11.77
CA PRO A 138 6.92 -6.32 12.38
C PRO A 138 5.50 -5.86 12.70
N ALA A 139 4.49 -6.45 12.06
CA ALA A 139 3.05 -6.15 12.22
C ALA A 139 2.66 -4.68 11.97
N THR A 140 3.54 -3.91 11.33
CA THR A 140 3.33 -2.50 11.03
C THR A 140 3.72 -2.20 9.59
N GLY A 141 2.88 -1.46 8.88
CA GLY A 141 3.19 -0.90 7.56
C GLY A 141 3.45 0.60 7.64
N PRO A 142 4.10 1.18 6.62
CA PRO A 142 4.30 2.61 6.52
C PRO A 142 2.99 3.36 6.24
N LEU A 143 2.91 4.60 6.72
CA LEU A 143 1.83 5.54 6.46
C LEU A 143 2.39 6.80 5.82
N GLY A 144 1.61 7.44 4.95
CA GLY A 144 2.10 8.63 4.27
C GLY A 144 1.01 9.61 3.87
N VAL A 145 1.47 10.79 3.46
CA VAL A 145 0.65 11.88 2.92
C VAL A 145 1.46 12.67 1.90
N VAL A 146 0.80 13.16 0.85
CA VAL A 146 1.43 14.12 -0.08
C VAL A 146 1.34 15.52 0.50
N TYR A 147 2.45 16.24 0.44
CA TYR A 147 2.52 17.66 0.74
C TYR A 147 3.41 18.36 -0.29
N SER A 148 2.84 19.27 -1.07
CA SER A 148 3.51 19.96 -2.19
C SER A 148 4.07 18.95 -3.22
N ASP A 149 5.36 18.94 -3.44
CA ASP A 149 6.11 18.07 -4.36
C ASP A 149 6.69 16.82 -3.67
N SER A 150 6.31 16.58 -2.42
CA SER A 150 6.89 15.54 -1.58
C SER A 150 5.84 14.53 -1.10
N LEU A 151 6.26 13.29 -0.95
CA LEU A 151 5.58 12.26 -0.20
C LEU A 151 6.26 12.15 1.18
N LEU A 152 5.49 12.43 2.22
CA LEU A 152 5.93 12.36 3.61
C LEU A 152 5.48 11.04 4.19
N ILE A 153 6.39 10.28 4.79
CA ILE A 153 6.13 8.90 5.24
C ILE A 153 6.59 8.76 6.68
N VAL A 154 5.81 8.04 7.46
CA VAL A 154 6.18 7.59 8.81
C VAL A 154 6.15 6.07 8.83
N ARG A 155 7.21 5.47 9.34
CA ARG A 155 7.36 4.02 9.45
C ARG A 155 8.09 3.62 10.73
N ARG A 156 7.85 2.40 11.19
CA ARG A 156 8.67 1.76 12.24
C ARG A 156 9.90 1.12 11.60
N SER A 157 11.05 1.21 12.26
CA SER A 157 12.26 0.47 11.92
C SER A 157 12.93 -0.05 13.19
N GLY A 158 13.60 -1.18 13.09
CA GLY A 158 14.48 -1.73 14.11
C GLY A 158 15.89 -1.98 13.56
N ALA A 159 16.24 -1.36 12.42
CA ALA A 159 17.48 -1.58 11.70
C ALA A 159 18.73 -1.17 12.53
N THR A 160 18.61 -0.18 13.40
CA THR A 160 19.68 0.30 14.28
C THR A 160 19.85 -0.55 15.55
N GLY A 161 19.00 -1.55 15.75
CA GLY A 161 18.91 -2.36 16.97
C GLY A 161 17.96 -1.81 18.03
N ASN A 162 17.40 -0.63 17.81
CA ASN A 162 16.34 -0.04 18.62
C ASN A 162 15.04 0.03 17.79
N ASP A 163 13.89 -0.08 18.46
CA ASP A 163 12.61 0.23 17.84
C ASP A 163 12.48 1.75 17.67
N GLU A 164 12.33 2.19 16.43
CA GLU A 164 12.32 3.60 16.08
C GLU A 164 11.12 3.94 15.19
N ILE A 165 10.58 5.13 15.36
CA ILE A 165 9.66 5.75 14.40
C ILE A 165 10.48 6.68 13.51
N VAL A 166 10.53 6.36 12.23
CA VAL A 166 11.32 7.06 11.23
C VAL A 166 10.40 7.86 10.32
N TYR A 167 10.76 9.11 10.12
CA TYR A 167 10.14 10.01 9.15
C TYR A 167 11.01 10.09 7.90
N ASN A 168 10.40 9.88 6.74
CA ASN A 168 11.02 10.05 5.44
C ASN A 168 10.31 11.14 4.65
N LYS A 169 11.08 11.96 3.95
CA LYS A 169 10.60 12.85 2.90
C LYS A 169 11.23 12.44 1.59
N ILE A 170 10.41 12.09 0.60
CA ILE A 170 10.86 11.71 -0.74
C ILE A 170 10.18 12.59 -1.79
N ASN A 171 10.81 12.75 -2.94
CA ASN A 171 10.20 13.44 -4.08
C ASN A 171 9.08 12.56 -4.64
N LYS A 172 7.87 13.11 -4.81
CA LYS A 172 6.70 12.35 -5.28
C LYS A 172 6.75 11.98 -6.77
N VAL A 173 7.63 12.61 -7.56
CA VAL A 173 7.72 12.36 -9.02
C VAL A 173 8.56 11.13 -9.31
N ASP A 174 9.80 11.12 -8.82
CA ASP A 174 10.81 10.10 -9.12
C ASP A 174 11.10 9.16 -7.95
N LEU A 175 10.45 9.38 -6.80
CA LEU A 175 10.62 8.67 -5.54
C LEU A 175 12.03 8.76 -4.94
N ASN A 176 12.85 9.71 -5.43
CA ASN A 176 14.18 9.92 -4.90
C ASN A 176 14.14 10.44 -3.47
N TYR A 177 15.10 10.00 -2.74
CA TYR A 177 15.28 10.30 -1.34
C TYR A 177 15.64 11.77 -1.14
N SER A 178 14.99 12.44 -0.19
CA SER A 178 15.27 13.82 0.13
C SER A 178 15.76 13.99 1.58
N TYR A 179 15.20 13.22 2.52
CA TYR A 179 15.48 13.42 3.94
C TYR A 179 14.92 12.28 4.79
N THR A 180 15.68 11.86 5.79
CA THR A 180 15.25 10.93 6.86
C THR A 180 15.55 11.50 8.24
N ARG A 181 14.72 11.16 9.19
CA ARG A 181 14.92 11.47 10.59
C ARG A 181 14.22 10.46 11.49
N ASN A 182 14.94 9.95 12.51
CA ASN A 182 14.30 9.35 13.66
C ASN A 182 13.55 10.44 14.43
N ILE A 183 12.24 10.23 14.72
CA ILE A 183 11.39 11.19 15.43
C ILE A 183 11.00 10.70 16.82
N ASP A 184 11.43 9.49 17.20
CA ASP A 184 11.36 9.06 18.59
C ASP A 184 12.39 9.83 19.45
N PRO A 185 12.03 10.21 20.67
CA PRO A 185 12.92 10.90 21.58
C PRO A 185 14.07 10.00 22.10
#